data_454ad6991ecd83037dceb616335a15c9
#
_entry.id   454ad6991ecd83037dceb616335a15c9
#
_cell.length_a   1.000
_cell.length_b   1.000
_cell.length_c   1.000
_cell.angle_alpha   90.00
_cell.angle_beta   90.00
_cell.angle_gamma   90.00
#
_symmetry.space_group_name_H-M   'P 1'
#
loop_
_entity.id
_entity.type
_entity.pdbx_description
1 polymer ?
#
loop_
_entity_poly.entity_id
_entity_poly.type
_entity_poly.pdbx_seq_one_letter_code
_entity_poly.pdbx_strand_id
1 'polypeptide(L)'
;MILCCDVATTTGFAWSEVGGTPQWSTVNFSGKGGTGEVCAKFRFHLMDRVLALKPSLICMESPYVPIPRAPHIVRAGTDPSRASKGPAPMNPMVLRRLLAMVGLVEEIAFERGIKCRECVSSEFVKFWTGKGAWGGRGAKKEAVMRVCRQRGFDPPDDNVADAISLWHYAEHVLAPEIASRRAAGANLELPLYGTLDRPTQTRIGRRVLS
;
A
#
# COMPACT_ATOMS: atom_id res chain seq x y z
N MET A 1 13.44 5.33 -10.14
CA MET A 1 13.01 5.63 -8.73
C MET A 1 11.79 4.79 -8.38
N ILE A 2 11.85 4.08 -7.26
CA ILE A 2 10.72 3.37 -6.64
C ILE A 2 10.34 4.13 -5.37
N LEU A 3 9.04 4.36 -5.16
CA LEU A 3 8.47 4.94 -3.94
C LEU A 3 7.53 3.90 -3.30
N CYS A 4 7.75 3.59 -2.03
CA CYS A 4 6.91 2.67 -1.26
C CYS A 4 6.27 3.37 -0.07
N CYS A 5 5.02 3.00 0.23
CA CYS A 5 4.24 3.56 1.33
C CYS A 5 3.55 2.45 2.13
N ASP A 6 3.79 2.40 3.44
CA ASP A 6 2.89 1.72 4.39
C ASP A 6 1.76 2.69 4.74
N VAL A 7 0.66 2.61 3.97
CA VAL A 7 -0.43 3.61 4.01
C VAL A 7 -1.23 3.47 5.30
N ALA A 8 -1.09 4.45 6.18
CA ALA A 8 -1.80 4.54 7.45
C ALA A 8 -1.92 6.02 7.89
N THR A 9 -2.61 6.31 8.99
CA THR A 9 -2.63 7.67 9.58
C THR A 9 -1.22 8.15 9.94
N THR A 10 -0.35 7.25 10.38
CA THR A 10 1.10 7.44 10.44
C THR A 10 1.70 6.58 9.34
N THR A 11 2.08 7.20 8.23
CA THR A 11 2.57 6.53 7.03
C THR A 11 4.09 6.47 7.03
N GLY A 12 4.64 5.26 6.84
CA GLY A 12 6.04 5.06 6.51
C GLY A 12 6.26 5.20 5.00
N PHE A 13 7.33 5.87 4.62
CA PHE A 13 7.78 5.99 3.23
C PHE A 13 9.18 5.45 3.08
N ALA A 14 9.47 4.75 1.98
CA ALA A 14 10.82 4.39 1.56
C ALA A 14 10.98 4.61 0.06
N TRP A 15 12.13 5.14 -0.36
CA TRP A 15 12.37 5.43 -1.79
C TRP A 15 13.85 5.36 -2.14
N SER A 16 14.17 4.87 -3.31
CA SER A 16 15.49 4.94 -3.96
C SER A 16 15.39 4.58 -5.44
N GLU A 17 16.47 4.81 -6.18
CA GLU A 17 16.68 4.14 -7.47
C GLU A 17 16.91 2.64 -7.27
N VAL A 18 16.62 1.85 -8.31
CA VAL A 18 16.96 0.42 -8.32
C VAL A 18 18.48 0.26 -8.18
N GLY A 19 18.92 -0.61 -7.27
CA GLY A 19 20.33 -0.80 -6.91
C GLY A 19 20.87 0.20 -5.90
N GLY A 20 20.08 1.18 -5.46
CA GLY A 20 20.46 2.16 -4.45
C GLY A 20 20.11 1.75 -3.03
N THR A 21 20.58 2.52 -2.05
CA THR A 21 20.16 2.37 -0.66
C THR A 21 18.88 3.19 -0.43
N PRO A 22 17.80 2.59 0.10
CA PRO A 22 16.57 3.33 0.33
C PRO A 22 16.75 4.43 1.39
N GLN A 23 16.21 5.60 1.08
CA GLN A 23 15.93 6.64 2.05
C GLN A 23 14.53 6.42 2.60
N TRP A 24 14.24 6.92 3.78
CA TRP A 24 12.94 6.75 4.42
C TRP A 24 12.52 7.94 5.28
N SER A 25 11.23 7.99 5.57
CA SER A 25 10.65 8.91 6.55
C SER A 25 9.34 8.35 7.06
N THR A 26 8.90 8.86 8.21
CA THR A 26 7.54 8.67 8.69
C THR A 26 6.82 10.02 8.77
N VAL A 27 5.51 10.03 8.50
CA VAL A 27 4.67 11.24 8.59
C VAL A 27 3.36 10.90 9.25
N ASN A 28 3.01 11.67 10.27
CA ASN A 28 1.73 11.55 10.94
C ASN A 28 0.74 12.56 10.35
N PHE A 29 -0.36 12.08 9.80
CA PHE A 29 -1.42 12.87 9.19
C PHE A 29 -2.63 13.08 10.12
N SER A 30 -2.55 12.65 11.39
CA SER A 30 -3.65 12.83 12.33
C SER A 30 -4.04 14.30 12.47
N GLY A 31 -5.30 14.54 12.79
CA GLY A 31 -5.85 15.86 12.97
C GLY A 31 -7.25 15.81 13.57
N LYS A 32 -7.80 16.98 13.95
CA LYS A 32 -9.12 17.11 14.56
C LYS A 32 -10.26 17.13 13.52
N GLY A 33 -9.95 17.43 12.25
CA GLY A 33 -10.93 17.55 11.14
C GLY A 33 -11.36 16.21 10.53
N GLY A 34 -11.02 15.08 11.15
CA GLY A 34 -11.49 13.77 10.73
C GLY A 34 -10.84 13.25 9.44
N THR A 35 -11.54 12.36 8.73
CA THR A 35 -11.00 11.68 7.53
C THR A 35 -10.63 12.66 6.42
N GLY A 36 -11.42 13.72 6.19
CA GLY A 36 -11.15 14.69 5.14
C GLY A 36 -9.82 15.43 5.33
N GLU A 37 -9.54 15.88 6.58
CA GLU A 37 -8.27 16.54 6.89
C GLU A 37 -7.08 15.59 6.70
N VAL A 38 -7.20 14.34 7.17
CA VAL A 38 -6.14 13.33 7.00
C VAL A 38 -5.86 13.08 5.53
N CYS A 39 -6.91 12.88 4.72
CA CYS A 39 -6.79 12.67 3.28
C CYS A 39 -6.16 13.87 2.56
N ALA A 40 -6.57 15.10 2.92
CA ALA A 40 -6.00 16.30 2.32
C ALA A 40 -4.50 16.46 2.62
N LYS A 41 -4.10 16.27 3.89
CA LYS A 41 -2.69 16.30 4.29
C LYS A 41 -1.87 15.22 3.59
N PHE A 42 -2.39 13.99 3.55
CA PHE A 42 -1.75 12.87 2.87
C PHE A 42 -1.59 13.13 1.38
N ARG A 43 -2.66 13.55 0.69
CA ARG A 43 -2.63 13.86 -0.74
C ARG A 43 -1.58 14.93 -1.07
N PHE A 44 -1.55 16.01 -0.30
CA PHE A 44 -0.59 17.09 -0.48
C PHE A 44 0.85 16.59 -0.33
N HIS A 45 1.14 15.87 0.76
CA HIS A 45 2.47 15.33 1.03
C HIS A 45 2.92 14.31 -0.03
N LEU A 46 2.02 13.42 -0.45
CA LEU A 46 2.32 12.42 -1.49
C LEU A 46 2.58 13.09 -2.83
N MET A 47 1.79 14.11 -3.20
CA MET A 47 2.00 14.87 -4.43
C MET A 47 3.36 15.57 -4.45
N ASP A 48 3.75 16.23 -3.35
CA ASP A 48 5.08 16.86 -3.22
C ASP A 48 6.20 15.84 -3.44
N ARG A 49 6.08 14.65 -2.84
CA ARG A 49 7.05 13.57 -3.04
C ARG A 49 7.09 13.08 -4.47
N VAL A 50 5.95 12.86 -5.08
CA VAL A 50 5.85 12.41 -6.48
C VAL A 50 6.48 13.42 -7.41
N LEU A 51 6.26 14.72 -7.20
CA LEU A 51 6.86 15.78 -8.00
C LEU A 51 8.38 15.88 -7.82
N ALA A 52 8.86 15.72 -6.57
CA ALA A 52 10.29 15.80 -6.26
C ALA A 52 11.05 14.55 -6.74
N LEU A 53 10.50 13.35 -6.50
CA LEU A 53 11.17 12.08 -6.75
C LEU A 53 10.95 11.55 -8.18
N LYS A 54 9.86 11.92 -8.84
CA LYS A 54 9.44 11.42 -10.17
C LYS A 54 9.52 9.89 -10.26
N PRO A 55 8.87 9.14 -9.35
CA PRO A 55 8.98 7.69 -9.32
C PRO A 55 8.40 7.07 -10.59
N SER A 56 8.99 5.99 -11.06
CA SER A 56 8.44 5.17 -12.14
C SER A 56 7.52 4.06 -11.64
N LEU A 57 7.58 3.78 -10.33
CA LEU A 57 6.76 2.78 -9.64
C LEU A 57 6.43 3.29 -8.24
N ILE A 58 5.15 3.23 -7.88
CA ILE A 58 4.67 3.40 -6.51
C ILE A 58 4.15 2.05 -6.03
N CYS A 59 4.61 1.60 -4.86
CA CYS A 59 4.09 0.42 -4.19
C CYS A 59 3.48 0.80 -2.84
N MET A 60 2.37 0.16 -2.49
CA MET A 60 1.72 0.37 -1.20
C MET A 60 1.27 -0.95 -0.58
N GLU A 61 1.25 -1.00 0.75
CA GLU A 61 0.65 -2.15 1.44
C GLU A 61 -0.86 -2.17 1.22
N SER A 62 -1.37 -3.35 0.88
CA SER A 62 -2.81 -3.61 0.77
C SER A 62 -3.49 -3.43 2.14
N PRO A 63 -4.52 -2.58 2.25
CA PRO A 63 -5.25 -2.45 3.49
C PRO A 63 -5.91 -3.78 3.85
N TYR A 64 -5.70 -4.22 5.10
CA TYR A 64 -6.39 -5.40 5.60
C TYR A 64 -7.90 -5.12 5.69
N VAL A 65 -8.66 -5.69 4.76
CA VAL A 65 -10.13 -5.68 4.82
C VAL A 65 -10.56 -7.00 5.46
N PRO A 66 -11.09 -6.97 6.71
CA PRO A 66 -11.60 -8.18 7.33
C PRO A 66 -12.83 -8.65 6.54
N ILE A 67 -12.68 -9.72 5.78
CA ILE A 67 -13.81 -10.39 5.15
C ILE A 67 -14.58 -11.08 6.27
N PRO A 68 -15.88 -10.80 6.46
CA PRO A 68 -16.70 -11.53 7.40
C PRO A 68 -16.61 -13.02 7.04
N ARG A 69 -16.02 -13.81 7.93
CA ARG A 69 -16.07 -15.26 7.74
C ARG A 69 -17.54 -15.66 7.84
N ALA A 70 -18.02 -16.40 6.84
CA ALA A 70 -19.31 -17.07 6.97
C ALA A 70 -19.36 -17.75 8.34
N PRO A 71 -20.48 -17.67 9.06
CA PRO A 71 -20.58 -18.32 10.37
C PRO A 71 -20.11 -19.76 10.19
N HIS A 72 -19.05 -20.13 10.93
CA HIS A 72 -18.55 -21.49 10.89
C HIS A 72 -19.72 -22.39 11.28
N ILE A 73 -20.14 -23.26 10.36
CA ILE A 73 -21.03 -24.37 10.71
C ILE A 73 -20.28 -25.14 11.81
N VAL A 74 -20.70 -24.93 13.05
CA VAL A 74 -20.12 -25.61 14.20
C VAL A 74 -20.38 -27.09 13.93
N ARG A 75 -19.33 -27.84 13.56
CA ARG A 75 -19.47 -29.29 13.45
C ARG A 75 -19.91 -29.81 14.82
N ALA A 76 -21.02 -30.53 14.82
CA ALA A 76 -21.53 -31.17 16.03
C ALA A 76 -20.39 -31.93 16.72
N GLY A 77 -20.06 -31.57 17.97
CA GLY A 77 -18.96 -32.17 18.73
C GLY A 77 -17.75 -31.29 19.02
N THR A 78 -17.66 -30.04 18.49
CA THR A 78 -16.61 -29.09 18.88
C THR A 78 -17.06 -28.29 20.10
N ASP A 79 -16.26 -28.32 21.15
CA ASP A 79 -16.43 -27.50 22.36
C ASP A 79 -16.53 -25.99 21.98
N PRO A 80 -17.67 -25.34 22.26
CA PRO A 80 -17.86 -23.92 21.92
C PRO A 80 -16.88 -22.98 22.66
N SER A 81 -16.26 -23.43 23.75
CA SER A 81 -15.25 -22.66 24.48
C SER A 81 -13.92 -22.52 23.73
N ARG A 82 -13.68 -23.39 22.74
CA ARG A 82 -12.50 -23.35 21.84
C ARG A 82 -12.72 -22.59 20.54
N ALA A 83 -13.89 -21.98 20.36
CA ALA A 83 -14.09 -21.08 19.23
C ALA A 83 -13.06 -19.95 19.33
N SER A 84 -12.05 -19.98 18.46
CA SER A 84 -11.06 -18.90 18.40
C SER A 84 -11.81 -17.59 18.19
N LYS A 85 -11.72 -16.66 19.14
CA LYS A 85 -12.21 -15.31 18.95
C LYS A 85 -11.56 -14.78 17.67
N GLY A 86 -12.36 -14.61 16.64
CA GLY A 86 -11.89 -13.98 15.40
C GLY A 86 -11.21 -12.65 15.70
N PRO A 87 -10.37 -12.12 14.80
CA PRO A 87 -9.77 -10.80 14.99
C PRO A 87 -10.88 -9.80 15.29
N ALA A 88 -10.63 -8.90 16.26
CA ALA A 88 -11.57 -7.86 16.61
C ALA A 88 -11.95 -7.06 15.35
N PRO A 89 -13.23 -6.71 15.17
CA PRO A 89 -13.65 -5.96 14.01
C PRO A 89 -12.89 -4.63 13.95
N MET A 90 -12.36 -4.29 12.78
CA MET A 90 -11.72 -3.00 12.56
C MET A 90 -12.77 -1.90 12.68
N ASN A 91 -12.40 -0.79 13.33
CA ASN A 91 -13.27 0.38 13.40
C ASN A 91 -13.61 0.85 11.97
N PRO A 92 -14.91 0.93 11.59
CA PRO A 92 -15.32 1.31 10.24
C PRO A 92 -14.77 2.67 9.78
N MET A 93 -14.58 3.62 10.68
CA MET A 93 -14.01 4.94 10.37
C MET A 93 -12.52 4.84 10.02
N VAL A 94 -11.78 3.93 10.68
CA VAL A 94 -10.39 3.66 10.35
C VAL A 94 -10.29 2.99 8.99
N LEU A 95 -11.12 1.98 8.72
CA LEU A 95 -11.15 1.30 7.43
C LEU A 95 -11.48 2.28 6.29
N ARG A 96 -12.53 3.10 6.47
CA ARG A 96 -12.91 4.13 5.49
C ARG A 96 -11.75 5.08 5.18
N ARG A 97 -11.00 5.50 6.20
CA ARG A 97 -9.83 6.37 6.04
C ARG A 97 -8.73 5.69 5.26
N LEU A 98 -8.39 4.46 5.60
CA LEU A 98 -7.35 3.69 4.90
C LEU A 98 -7.70 3.50 3.42
N LEU A 99 -8.92 3.09 3.12
CA LEU A 99 -9.39 2.93 1.73
C LEU A 99 -9.36 4.25 0.95
N ALA A 100 -9.75 5.36 1.58
CA ALA A 100 -9.66 6.68 0.96
C ALA A 100 -8.20 7.08 0.65
N MET A 101 -7.27 6.81 1.57
CA MET A 101 -5.84 7.12 1.36
C MET A 101 -5.23 6.25 0.26
N VAL A 102 -5.58 4.95 0.19
CA VAL A 102 -5.17 4.06 -0.90
C VAL A 102 -5.67 4.58 -2.24
N GLY A 103 -6.96 4.93 -2.34
CA GLY A 103 -7.52 5.52 -3.56
C GLY A 103 -6.80 6.81 -4.01
N LEU A 104 -6.32 7.63 -3.07
CA LEU A 104 -5.51 8.82 -3.41
C LEU A 104 -4.14 8.45 -3.98
N VAL A 105 -3.52 7.36 -3.54
CA VAL A 105 -2.26 6.88 -4.15
C VAL A 105 -2.50 6.46 -5.59
N GLU A 106 -3.57 5.70 -5.83
CA GLU A 106 -3.96 5.24 -7.17
C GLU A 106 -4.32 6.40 -8.10
N GLU A 107 -5.11 7.36 -7.61
CA GLU A 107 -5.47 8.59 -8.33
C GLU A 107 -4.24 9.36 -8.79
N ILE A 108 -3.33 9.67 -7.86
CA ILE A 108 -2.11 10.43 -8.15
C ILE A 108 -1.21 9.65 -9.13
N ALA A 109 -1.07 8.35 -8.93
CA ALA A 109 -0.28 7.51 -9.82
C ALA A 109 -0.87 7.53 -11.25
N PHE A 110 -2.18 7.40 -11.38
CA PHE A 110 -2.89 7.47 -12.65
C PHE A 110 -2.73 8.84 -13.33
N GLU A 111 -2.97 9.94 -12.59
CA GLU A 111 -2.82 11.31 -13.11
C GLU A 111 -1.41 11.58 -13.65
N ARG A 112 -0.40 10.98 -13.04
CA ARG A 112 1.02 11.18 -13.37
C ARG A 112 1.59 10.13 -14.32
N GLY A 113 0.78 9.15 -14.74
CA GLY A 113 1.25 8.05 -15.60
C GLY A 113 2.28 7.15 -14.92
N ILE A 114 2.25 7.08 -13.59
CA ILE A 114 3.14 6.27 -12.77
C ILE A 114 2.50 4.90 -12.55
N LYS A 115 3.30 3.85 -12.60
CA LYS A 115 2.81 2.51 -12.24
C LYS A 115 2.53 2.44 -10.76
N CYS A 116 1.38 1.88 -10.40
CA CYS A 116 0.99 1.65 -9.02
C CYS A 116 0.78 0.15 -8.75
N ARG A 117 1.26 -0.34 -7.61
CA ARG A 117 1.07 -1.73 -7.17
C ARG A 117 0.68 -1.76 -5.71
N GLU A 118 -0.42 -2.43 -5.47
CA GLU A 118 -0.84 -2.84 -4.13
C GLU A 118 -0.22 -4.20 -3.80
N CYS A 119 0.41 -4.34 -2.64
CA CYS A 119 1.15 -5.52 -2.22
C CYS A 119 0.58 -6.09 -0.93
N VAL A 120 0.35 -7.39 -0.90
CA VAL A 120 -0.14 -8.07 0.30
C VAL A 120 0.99 -8.19 1.32
N SER A 121 0.72 -7.77 2.57
CA SER A 121 1.71 -7.78 3.65
C SER A 121 2.40 -9.13 3.85
N SER A 122 1.69 -10.24 3.69
CA SER A 122 2.28 -11.59 3.83
C SER A 122 3.34 -11.90 2.78
N GLU A 123 3.28 -11.29 1.60
CA GLU A 123 4.24 -11.53 0.50
C GLU A 123 5.56 -10.83 0.79
N PHE A 124 5.54 -9.51 0.97
CA PHE A 124 6.78 -8.76 1.19
C PHE A 124 7.41 -9.05 2.56
N VAL A 125 6.61 -9.32 3.60
CA VAL A 125 7.15 -9.76 4.89
C VAL A 125 7.78 -11.14 4.82
N LYS A 126 7.19 -12.08 4.07
CA LYS A 126 7.80 -13.38 3.82
C LYS A 126 9.11 -13.26 3.05
N PHE A 127 9.13 -12.42 2.01
CA PHE A 127 10.35 -12.12 1.25
C PHE A 127 11.45 -11.55 2.16
N TRP A 128 11.07 -10.59 3.03
CA TRP A 128 12.02 -9.87 3.88
C TRP A 128 12.57 -10.73 5.03
N THR A 129 11.69 -11.50 5.68
CA THR A 129 12.02 -12.24 6.91
C THR A 129 12.24 -13.73 6.70
N GLY A 130 11.94 -14.25 5.51
CA GLY A 130 11.93 -15.69 5.21
C GLY A 130 10.72 -16.45 5.81
N LYS A 131 9.81 -15.76 6.55
CA LYS A 131 8.70 -16.39 7.25
C LYS A 131 7.37 -15.68 6.97
N GLY A 132 6.37 -16.42 6.52
CA GLY A 132 5.04 -15.86 6.14
C GLY A 132 3.99 -15.87 7.26
N ALA A 133 4.15 -16.72 8.29
CA ALA A 133 3.18 -16.85 9.37
C ALA A 133 3.82 -16.51 10.73
N TRP A 134 3.10 -15.73 11.54
CA TRP A 134 3.56 -15.21 12.82
C TRP A 134 2.54 -15.47 13.90
N GLY A 135 2.96 -15.67 15.15
CA GLY A 135 2.10 -15.89 16.31
C GLY A 135 1.27 -14.67 16.74
N GLY A 136 1.35 -13.58 15.99
CA GLY A 136 0.59 -12.36 16.23
C GLY A 136 1.25 -11.15 15.57
N ARG A 137 0.52 -10.00 15.56
CA ARG A 137 0.97 -8.75 14.94
C ARG A 137 2.28 -8.23 15.56
N GLY A 138 2.45 -8.33 16.88
CA GLY A 138 3.67 -7.88 17.57
C GLY A 138 4.90 -8.67 17.12
N ALA A 139 4.83 -10.01 17.08
CA ALA A 139 5.93 -10.85 16.64
C ALA A 139 6.33 -10.59 15.17
N LYS A 140 5.35 -10.30 14.29
CA LYS A 140 5.62 -9.87 12.91
C LYS A 140 6.43 -8.58 12.89
N LYS A 141 5.98 -7.54 13.61
CA LYS A 141 6.64 -6.23 13.66
C LYS A 141 8.07 -6.30 14.19
N GLU A 142 8.27 -7.00 15.30
CA GLU A 142 9.61 -7.24 15.86
C GLU A 142 10.55 -7.93 14.87
N ALA A 143 10.04 -8.91 14.12
CA ALA A 143 10.84 -9.61 13.14
C ALA A 143 11.24 -8.70 11.96
N VAL A 144 10.33 -7.88 11.44
CA VAL A 144 10.63 -6.93 10.36
C VAL A 144 11.66 -5.92 10.82
N MET A 145 11.49 -5.31 12.01
CA MET A 145 12.43 -4.37 12.62
C MET A 145 13.81 -5.00 12.83
N ARG A 146 13.85 -6.24 13.34
CA ARG A 146 15.12 -6.97 13.53
C ARG A 146 15.87 -7.18 12.23
N VAL A 147 15.17 -7.61 11.16
CA VAL A 147 15.81 -7.82 9.85
C VAL A 147 16.29 -6.49 9.25
N CYS A 148 15.56 -5.38 9.44
CA CYS A 148 16.04 -4.06 9.06
C CYS A 148 17.40 -3.77 9.72
N ARG A 149 17.50 -3.92 11.04
CA ARG A 149 18.74 -3.66 11.77
C ARG A 149 19.89 -4.59 11.36
N GLN A 150 19.60 -5.88 11.14
CA GLN A 150 20.60 -6.84 10.66
C GLN A 150 21.16 -6.49 9.28
N ARG A 151 20.38 -5.77 8.46
CA ARG A 151 20.78 -5.30 7.13
C ARG A 151 21.34 -3.88 7.13
N GLY A 152 21.54 -3.28 8.31
CA GLY A 152 22.15 -1.96 8.47
C GLY A 152 21.16 -0.79 8.35
N PHE A 153 19.85 -1.05 8.33
CA PHE A 153 18.82 -0.02 8.41
C PHE A 153 18.41 0.20 9.86
N ASP A 154 18.20 1.45 10.25
CA ASP A 154 17.71 1.80 11.59
C ASP A 154 16.39 2.58 11.48
N PRO A 155 15.27 1.92 11.16
CA PRO A 155 13.99 2.57 11.06
C PRO A 155 13.52 3.06 12.43
N PRO A 156 12.96 4.28 12.53
CA PRO A 156 12.49 4.85 13.79
C PRO A 156 11.24 4.14 14.33
N ASP A 157 10.46 3.54 13.46
CA ASP A 157 9.21 2.87 13.80
C ASP A 157 8.90 1.70 12.84
N ASP A 158 7.84 0.96 13.15
CA ASP A 158 7.42 -0.20 12.38
C ASP A 158 6.83 0.18 11.00
N ASN A 159 6.24 1.37 10.85
CA ASN A 159 5.70 1.80 9.55
C ASN A 159 6.84 2.05 8.55
N VAL A 160 7.95 2.65 9.00
CA VAL A 160 9.16 2.78 8.17
C VAL A 160 9.78 1.42 7.87
N ALA A 161 9.83 0.51 8.85
CA ALA A 161 10.36 -0.83 8.63
C ALA A 161 9.54 -1.63 7.59
N ASP A 162 8.20 -1.53 7.66
CA ASP A 162 7.31 -2.13 6.67
C ASP A 162 7.52 -1.48 5.29
N ALA A 163 7.68 -0.16 5.20
CA ALA A 163 7.98 0.54 3.94
C ALA A 163 9.34 0.15 3.34
N ILE A 164 10.40 -0.02 4.16
CA ILE A 164 11.72 -0.50 3.69
C ILE A 164 11.60 -1.94 3.16
N SER A 165 10.90 -2.81 3.89
CA SER A 165 10.72 -4.19 3.46
C SER A 165 9.93 -4.29 2.16
N LEU A 166 8.91 -3.45 1.99
CA LEU A 166 8.13 -3.32 0.77
C LEU A 166 8.99 -2.78 -0.39
N TRP A 167 9.88 -1.82 -0.11
CA TRP A 167 10.79 -1.28 -1.12
C TRP A 167 11.74 -2.36 -1.67
N HIS A 168 12.35 -3.17 -0.80
CA HIS A 168 13.20 -4.28 -1.23
C HIS A 168 12.42 -5.34 -2.01
N TYR A 169 11.18 -5.62 -1.62
CA TYR A 169 10.30 -6.51 -2.39
C TYR A 169 10.00 -5.92 -3.78
N ALA A 170 9.69 -4.64 -3.84
CA ALA A 170 9.42 -3.95 -5.11
C ALA A 170 10.65 -3.95 -6.02
N GLU A 171 11.83 -3.71 -5.48
CA GLU A 171 13.08 -3.72 -6.22
C GLU A 171 13.40 -5.10 -6.82
N HIS A 172 13.33 -6.16 -5.99
CA HIS A 172 13.82 -7.49 -6.37
C HIS A 172 12.78 -8.35 -7.10
N VAL A 173 11.50 -8.09 -6.89
CA VAL A 173 10.41 -8.90 -7.46
C VAL A 173 9.62 -8.13 -8.51
N LEU A 174 9.14 -6.93 -8.18
CA LEU A 174 8.23 -6.21 -9.06
C LEU A 174 8.94 -5.46 -10.19
N ALA A 175 10.08 -4.83 -9.93
CA ALA A 175 10.79 -4.07 -10.95
C ALA A 175 11.33 -4.97 -12.09
N PRO A 176 11.93 -6.14 -11.81
CA PRO A 176 12.30 -7.09 -12.86
C PRO A 176 11.11 -7.64 -13.65
N GLU A 177 9.99 -7.95 -12.97
CA GLU A 177 8.77 -8.40 -13.64
C GLU A 177 8.24 -7.34 -14.62
N ILE A 178 8.21 -6.07 -14.17
CA ILE A 178 7.79 -4.95 -14.98
C ILE A 178 8.72 -4.75 -16.18
N ALA A 179 10.04 -4.86 -15.98
CA ALA A 179 11.03 -4.75 -17.05
C ALA A 179 10.88 -5.87 -18.08
N SER A 180 10.71 -7.13 -17.63
CA SER A 180 10.51 -8.28 -18.49
C SER A 180 9.25 -8.19 -19.35
N ARG A 181 8.14 -7.76 -18.77
CA ARG A 181 6.88 -7.54 -19.49
C ARG A 181 7.00 -6.44 -20.56
N ARG A 182 7.74 -5.36 -20.26
CA ARG A 182 8.03 -4.30 -21.24
C ARG A 182 8.87 -4.84 -22.42
N ALA A 183 9.91 -5.62 -22.14
CA ALA A 183 10.76 -6.19 -23.16
C ALA A 183 10.00 -7.19 -24.05
N ALA A 184 9.01 -7.90 -23.50
CA ALA A 184 8.15 -8.82 -24.23
C ALA A 184 7.06 -8.12 -25.07
N GLY A 185 7.00 -6.77 -25.09
CA GLY A 185 5.97 -6.02 -25.81
C GLY A 185 4.55 -6.18 -25.22
N ALA A 186 4.44 -6.77 -24.04
CA ALA A 186 3.16 -6.90 -23.35
C ALA A 186 2.66 -5.51 -22.94
N ASN A 187 1.44 -5.18 -23.36
CA ASN A 187 0.75 -3.98 -22.87
C ASN A 187 0.65 -4.08 -21.34
N LEU A 188 1.25 -3.10 -20.65
CA LEU A 188 1.36 -3.10 -19.20
C LEU A 188 0.08 -2.57 -18.51
N GLU A 189 -1.05 -2.72 -19.16
CA GLU A 189 -2.33 -2.59 -18.50
C GLU A 189 -2.44 -3.73 -17.47
N LEU A 190 -2.14 -3.37 -16.22
CA LEU A 190 -2.28 -4.28 -15.11
C LEU A 190 -3.76 -4.62 -14.94
N PRO A 191 -4.14 -5.91 -14.87
CA PRO A 191 -5.54 -6.32 -14.81
C PRO A 191 -6.17 -6.10 -13.41
N LEU A 192 -5.85 -5.01 -12.73
CA LEU A 192 -6.45 -4.70 -11.43
C LEU A 192 -7.76 -3.90 -11.54
N TYR A 193 -7.95 -3.19 -12.64
CA TYR A 193 -9.22 -2.53 -12.95
C TYR A 193 -9.42 -2.61 -14.46
N GLY A 194 -10.57 -3.17 -14.87
CA GLY A 194 -10.97 -3.19 -16.26
C GLY A 194 -10.78 -1.81 -16.89
N THR A 195 -10.37 -1.79 -18.13
CA THR A 195 -10.23 -0.58 -18.94
C THR A 195 -11.42 0.33 -18.74
N LEU A 196 -11.28 1.32 -17.86
CA LEU A 196 -12.17 2.47 -17.90
C LEU A 196 -11.76 3.23 -19.16
N ASP A 197 -12.49 3.00 -20.24
CA ASP A 197 -12.42 3.83 -21.43
C ASP A 197 -12.45 5.28 -20.97
N ARG A 198 -11.44 6.06 -21.36
CA ARG A 198 -11.44 7.50 -21.09
C ARG A 198 -12.78 8.03 -21.60
N PRO A 199 -13.57 8.70 -20.76
CA PRO A 199 -14.77 9.34 -21.25
C PRO A 199 -14.34 10.27 -22.38
N THR A 200 -14.77 9.98 -23.58
CA THR A 200 -14.61 10.86 -24.74
C THR A 200 -15.17 12.20 -24.31
N GLN A 201 -14.34 13.24 -24.30
CA GLN A 201 -14.76 14.60 -24.01
C GLN A 201 -15.83 14.96 -25.05
N THR A 202 -17.09 14.75 -24.68
CA THR A 202 -18.22 15.24 -25.45
C THR A 202 -18.15 16.75 -25.38
N ARG A 203 -17.77 17.37 -26.51
CA ARG A 203 -17.84 18.83 -26.72
C ARG A 203 -19.24 19.28 -26.32
N ILE A 204 -19.39 19.88 -25.15
CA ILE A 204 -20.58 20.62 -24.78
C ILE A 204 -20.65 21.79 -25.75
N GLY A 205 -21.55 21.65 -26.74
CA GLY A 205 -21.85 22.73 -27.68
C GLY A 205 -22.35 23.94 -26.92
N ARG A 206 -21.64 25.07 -27.07
CA ARG A 206 -22.16 26.38 -26.67
C ARG A 206 -23.46 26.63 -27.42
N ARG A 207 -24.59 26.51 -26.73
CA ARG A 207 -25.82 27.17 -27.18
C ARG A 207 -25.65 28.66 -26.92
N VAL A 208 -25.45 29.41 -27.99
CA VAL A 208 -25.59 30.87 -28.00
C VAL A 208 -27.10 31.14 -27.85
N LEU A 209 -27.50 31.78 -26.78
CA LEU A 209 -28.84 32.38 -26.64
C LEU A 209 -28.84 33.68 -27.45
N SER A 210 -29.60 33.69 -28.49
CA SER A 210 -30.11 34.89 -29.18
C SER A 210 -31.39 35.35 -28.52
#